data_a261e7da855d3c0fbf9d1a48a635957d
#
_entry.id   a261e7da855d3c0fbf9d1a48a635957d
#
_cell.length_a   1.000
_cell.length_b   1.000
_cell.length_c   1.000
_cell.angle_alpha   90.00
_cell.angle_beta   90.00
_cell.angle_gamma   90.00
#
_symmetry.space_group_name_H-M   'P 1'
#
loop_
_entity.id
_entity.type
_entity.pdbx_description
1 polymer ?
#
loop_
_entity_poly.entity_id
_entity_poly.type
_entity_poly.pdbx_seq_one_letter_code
_entity_poly.pdbx_strand_id
1 'polypeptide(L)'
;TNSLGMYVGLLPTWGRWWRDGDKIFNPQNAEVFGRWIAERYHKYNVIWILGGDRNPDDQYHKDIIRAMARGIRSVDKVNLMTFHPTGWQTSSKWFHNDGWLDFNGRQSCHNQRYNSNRQILDDFRRTPTKPIMELEPLYEDHPLEFRPDEDGHSNAWDVRRTLYWSVFYGSAGVTYGHH
;
A
#
# COMPACT_ATOMS: atom_id res chain seq x y z
N THR A 1 -15.90 -0.47 -14.05
CA THR A 1 -15.23 0.48 -13.13
C THR A 1 -14.77 1.72 -13.88
N ASN A 2 -13.90 1.60 -14.90
CA ASN A 2 -13.39 2.77 -15.64
C ASN A 2 -14.47 3.56 -16.39
N SER A 3 -15.50 2.90 -16.91
CA SER A 3 -16.66 3.56 -17.54
C SER A 3 -17.44 4.48 -16.60
N LEU A 4 -17.25 4.32 -15.29
CA LEU A 4 -17.83 5.16 -14.25
C LEU A 4 -16.85 6.21 -13.69
N GLY A 5 -15.70 6.41 -14.35
CA GLY A 5 -14.66 7.33 -13.88
C GLY A 5 -13.90 6.87 -12.63
N MET A 6 -14.04 5.61 -12.24
CA MET A 6 -13.39 5.04 -11.05
C MET A 6 -12.01 4.49 -11.39
N TYR A 7 -11.12 4.51 -10.40
CA TYR A 7 -9.80 3.84 -10.45
C TYR A 7 -9.84 2.50 -9.74
N VAL A 8 -8.98 1.60 -10.18
CA VAL A 8 -8.75 0.30 -9.53
C VAL A 8 -7.38 0.28 -8.88
N GLY A 9 -7.32 0.13 -7.57
CA GLY A 9 -6.07 -0.22 -6.89
C GLY A 9 -5.72 -1.67 -7.22
N LEU A 10 -4.69 -1.88 -8.04
CA LEU A 10 -4.30 -3.20 -8.50
C LEU A 10 -3.01 -3.63 -7.80
N LEU A 11 -3.12 -4.72 -7.02
CA LEU A 11 -1.97 -5.35 -6.37
C LEU A 11 -1.49 -6.51 -7.27
N PRO A 12 -0.35 -6.35 -7.98
CA PRO A 12 0.16 -7.39 -8.89
C PRO A 12 0.59 -8.65 -8.17
N THR A 13 0.94 -8.54 -6.91
CA THR A 13 1.39 -9.65 -6.08
C THR A 13 1.05 -9.41 -4.62
N TRP A 14 1.20 -10.45 -3.81
CA TRP A 14 1.07 -10.38 -2.35
C TRP A 14 2.35 -10.88 -1.69
N GLY A 15 2.62 -10.48 -0.45
CA GLY A 15 3.87 -10.76 0.27
C GLY A 15 4.26 -12.23 0.33
N ARG A 16 3.28 -13.13 0.34
CA ARG A 16 3.51 -14.58 0.27
C ARG A 16 4.40 -15.01 -0.90
N TRP A 17 4.28 -14.33 -2.04
CA TRP A 17 4.90 -14.76 -3.29
C TRP A 17 6.31 -14.21 -3.52
N TRP A 18 6.73 -13.19 -2.77
CA TRP A 18 8.06 -12.60 -2.93
C TRP A 18 8.89 -12.61 -1.64
N ARG A 19 8.25 -12.72 -0.46
CA ARG A 19 8.93 -12.72 0.83
C ARG A 19 8.70 -14.01 1.62
N ASP A 20 7.46 -14.39 1.84
CA ASP A 20 7.06 -15.56 2.63
C ASP A 20 6.67 -16.73 1.69
N GLY A 21 6.27 -17.85 2.25
CA GLY A 21 5.67 -18.97 1.51
C GLY A 21 6.51 -19.45 0.33
N ASP A 22 5.86 -19.58 -0.83
CA ASP A 22 6.44 -20.23 -2.00
C ASP A 22 7.52 -19.43 -2.73
N LYS A 23 7.65 -18.13 -2.44
CA LYS A 23 8.69 -17.24 -2.99
C LYS A 23 8.94 -17.40 -4.49
N ILE A 24 7.85 -17.34 -5.26
CA ILE A 24 7.94 -17.56 -6.72
C ILE A 24 8.62 -16.41 -7.46
N PHE A 25 8.64 -15.19 -6.86
CA PHE A 25 9.28 -14.04 -7.46
C PHE A 25 10.76 -13.93 -7.06
N ASN A 26 11.56 -13.64 -8.07
CA ASN A 26 12.93 -13.16 -8.00
C ASN A 26 13.04 -11.90 -8.87
N PRO A 27 14.16 -11.14 -8.83
CA PRO A 27 14.26 -9.90 -9.63
C PRO A 27 14.03 -10.09 -11.12
N GLN A 28 14.47 -11.22 -11.70
CA GLN A 28 14.37 -11.48 -13.14
C GLN A 28 12.91 -11.70 -13.57
N ASN A 29 12.21 -12.63 -12.92
CA ASN A 29 10.83 -12.93 -13.30
C ASN A 29 9.84 -11.86 -12.81
N ALA A 30 10.14 -11.12 -11.74
CA ALA A 30 9.34 -9.99 -11.30
C ALA A 30 9.29 -8.85 -12.34
N GLU A 31 10.42 -8.57 -13.01
CA GLU A 31 10.46 -7.59 -14.08
C GLU A 31 9.64 -8.03 -15.30
N VAL A 32 9.78 -9.30 -15.70
CA VAL A 32 9.01 -9.88 -16.80
C VAL A 32 7.51 -9.85 -16.50
N PHE A 33 7.13 -10.27 -15.30
CA PHE A 33 5.73 -10.23 -14.87
C PHE A 33 5.17 -8.81 -14.79
N GLY A 34 5.96 -7.87 -14.25
CA GLY A 34 5.58 -6.46 -14.18
C GLY A 34 5.29 -5.87 -15.56
N ARG A 35 6.11 -6.18 -16.56
CA ARG A 35 5.89 -5.78 -17.95
C ARG A 35 4.60 -6.40 -18.49
N TRP A 36 4.45 -7.69 -18.36
CA TRP A 36 3.29 -8.44 -18.86
C TRP A 36 1.97 -7.91 -18.30
N ILE A 37 1.90 -7.65 -16.99
CA ILE A 37 0.66 -7.15 -16.37
C ILE A 37 0.37 -5.71 -16.78
N ALA A 38 1.41 -4.89 -16.97
CA ALA A 38 1.25 -3.53 -17.46
C ALA A 38 0.76 -3.50 -18.91
N GLU A 39 1.29 -4.33 -19.81
CA GLU A 39 0.80 -4.46 -21.20
C GLU A 39 -0.70 -4.76 -21.25
N ARG A 40 -1.21 -5.50 -20.28
CA ARG A 40 -2.62 -5.86 -20.18
C ARG A 40 -3.51 -4.72 -19.64
N TYR A 41 -3.03 -3.95 -18.66
CA TYR A 41 -3.88 -3.04 -17.89
C TYR A 41 -3.54 -1.54 -17.97
N HIS A 42 -2.39 -1.13 -18.53
CA HIS A 42 -1.94 0.27 -18.54
C HIS A 42 -2.92 1.26 -19.17
N LYS A 43 -3.79 0.81 -20.07
CA LYS A 43 -4.82 1.63 -20.75
C LYS A 43 -6.06 1.91 -19.89
N TYR A 44 -6.15 1.31 -18.72
CA TYR A 44 -7.24 1.53 -17.78
C TYR A 44 -6.80 2.45 -16.64
N ASN A 45 -7.78 3.02 -15.94
CA ASN A 45 -7.54 3.80 -14.72
C ASN A 45 -7.14 2.86 -13.59
N VAL A 46 -5.86 2.59 -13.46
CA VAL A 46 -5.31 1.75 -12.39
C VAL A 46 -4.37 2.57 -11.50
N ILE A 47 -4.23 2.14 -10.26
CA ILE A 47 -3.16 2.55 -9.36
C ILE A 47 -2.40 1.27 -9.02
N TRP A 48 -1.12 1.23 -9.36
CA TRP A 48 -0.27 0.09 -9.08
C TRP A 48 0.15 0.09 -7.61
N ILE A 49 -0.21 -0.95 -6.86
CA ILE A 49 0.11 -1.08 -5.45
C ILE A 49 0.99 -2.31 -5.26
N LEU A 50 2.30 -2.11 -5.21
CA LEU A 50 3.27 -3.21 -5.07
C LEU A 50 3.35 -3.71 -3.63
N GLY A 51 3.92 -4.87 -3.41
CA GLY A 51 4.15 -5.45 -2.09
C GLY A 51 3.02 -6.36 -1.62
N GLY A 52 2.07 -5.83 -0.89
CA GLY A 52 0.93 -6.57 -0.30
C GLY A 52 1.26 -7.14 1.08
N ASP A 53 1.01 -6.33 2.11
CA ASP A 53 1.05 -6.66 3.54
C ASP A 53 2.35 -7.32 4.04
N ARG A 54 3.48 -7.00 3.42
CA ARG A 54 4.81 -7.45 3.89
C ARG A 54 5.87 -6.39 3.65
N ASN A 55 6.87 -6.39 4.54
CA ASN A 55 8.02 -5.50 4.45
C ASN A 55 9.19 -6.19 3.75
N PRO A 56 10.01 -5.47 2.99
CA PRO A 56 11.27 -5.99 2.49
C PRO A 56 12.28 -6.02 3.64
N ASP A 57 12.75 -7.22 4.03
CA ASP A 57 13.68 -7.40 5.15
C ASP A 57 15.12 -7.08 4.74
N ASP A 58 15.45 -7.35 3.50
CA ASP A 58 16.82 -7.23 2.97
C ASP A 58 16.85 -6.56 1.59
N GLN A 59 18.03 -6.48 1.02
CA GLN A 59 18.23 -5.88 -0.30
C GLN A 59 17.61 -6.72 -1.42
N TYR A 60 17.63 -8.06 -1.29
CA TYR A 60 17.05 -8.94 -2.30
C TYR A 60 15.53 -8.75 -2.44
N HIS A 61 14.81 -8.62 -1.33
CA HIS A 61 13.38 -8.30 -1.34
C HIS A 61 13.10 -6.94 -1.99
N LYS A 62 13.93 -5.92 -1.68
CA LYS A 62 13.80 -4.62 -2.34
C LYS A 62 14.05 -4.71 -3.84
N ASP A 63 15.00 -5.53 -4.26
CA ASP A 63 15.33 -5.71 -5.68
C ASP A 63 14.22 -6.41 -6.46
N ILE A 64 13.47 -7.34 -5.83
CA ILE A 64 12.26 -7.93 -6.41
C ILE A 64 11.21 -6.84 -6.68
N ILE A 65 10.91 -6.01 -5.68
CA ILE A 65 9.91 -4.93 -5.81
C ILE A 65 10.35 -3.91 -6.85
N ARG A 66 11.61 -3.48 -6.84
CA ARG A 66 12.17 -2.56 -7.84
C ARG A 66 12.14 -3.13 -9.25
N ALA A 67 12.40 -4.42 -9.39
CA ALA A 67 12.34 -5.11 -10.68
C ALA A 67 10.90 -5.13 -11.23
N MET A 68 9.93 -5.46 -10.39
CA MET A 68 8.51 -5.40 -10.77
C MET A 68 8.11 -3.97 -11.18
N ALA A 69 8.51 -2.97 -10.41
CA ALA A 69 8.27 -1.56 -10.73
C ALA A 69 8.90 -1.16 -12.07
N ARG A 70 10.15 -1.57 -12.35
CA ARG A 70 10.79 -1.33 -13.67
C ARG A 70 10.01 -1.99 -14.80
N GLY A 71 9.59 -3.24 -14.61
CA GLY A 71 8.77 -3.94 -15.59
C GLY A 71 7.49 -3.18 -15.92
N ILE A 72 6.74 -2.75 -14.90
CA ILE A 72 5.52 -1.94 -15.08
C ILE A 72 5.87 -0.62 -15.76
N ARG A 73 6.86 0.13 -15.28
CA ARG A 73 7.27 1.43 -15.83
C ARG A 73 7.85 1.35 -17.25
N SER A 74 8.28 0.17 -17.71
CA SER A 74 8.71 0.01 -19.09
C SER A 74 7.56 0.21 -20.08
N VAL A 75 6.32 -0.03 -19.64
CA VAL A 75 5.07 0.10 -20.44
C VAL A 75 4.23 1.28 -19.97
N ASP A 76 3.96 1.37 -18.68
CA ASP A 76 3.07 2.36 -18.09
C ASP A 76 3.84 3.52 -17.46
N LYS A 77 3.76 4.69 -18.10
CA LYS A 77 4.41 5.93 -17.65
C LYS A 77 3.45 6.89 -16.95
N VAL A 78 2.15 6.58 -16.90
CA VAL A 78 1.09 7.52 -16.54
C VAL A 78 0.42 7.16 -15.22
N ASN A 79 0.02 5.90 -15.04
CA ASN A 79 -0.71 5.47 -13.86
C ASN A 79 0.17 5.52 -12.61
N LEU A 80 -0.42 5.96 -11.48
CA LEU A 80 0.30 6.11 -10.22
C LEU A 80 0.75 4.75 -9.66
N MET A 81 1.88 4.76 -8.94
CA MET A 81 2.45 3.56 -8.33
C MET A 81 2.90 3.83 -6.90
N THR A 82 2.60 2.87 -6.02
CA THR A 82 3.02 2.87 -4.62
C THR A 82 3.39 1.47 -4.13
N PHE A 83 3.72 1.38 -2.85
CA PHE A 83 4.03 0.12 -2.17
C PHE A 83 3.18 -0.02 -0.90
N HIS A 84 2.58 -1.19 -0.70
CA HIS A 84 1.79 -1.55 0.47
C HIS A 84 2.66 -2.32 1.48
N PRO A 85 3.08 -1.69 2.58
CA PRO A 85 3.84 -2.36 3.65
C PRO A 85 2.92 -3.22 4.53
N THR A 86 3.48 -3.88 5.53
CA THR A 86 2.71 -4.46 6.64
C THR A 86 2.32 -3.39 7.66
N GLY A 87 1.45 -3.76 8.60
CA GLY A 87 0.95 -2.89 9.66
C GLY A 87 2.02 -2.05 10.37
N TRP A 88 1.67 -0.83 10.77
CA TRP A 88 2.52 0.13 11.48
C TRP A 88 3.70 0.67 10.65
N GLN A 89 3.67 0.50 9.34
CA GLN A 89 4.75 0.92 8.45
C GLN A 89 4.25 1.84 7.33
N THR A 90 5.23 2.51 6.73
CA THR A 90 5.04 3.32 5.53
C THR A 90 6.09 2.95 4.49
N SER A 91 5.72 3.00 3.22
CA SER A 91 6.61 2.71 2.08
C SER A 91 7.84 3.60 2.03
N SER A 92 7.75 4.79 2.63
CA SER A 92 8.84 5.76 2.68
C SER A 92 10.11 5.21 3.33
N LYS A 93 9.95 4.26 4.24
CA LYS A 93 11.07 3.61 4.93
C LYS A 93 12.06 2.95 3.97
N TRP A 94 11.60 2.48 2.83
CA TRP A 94 12.43 1.71 1.89
C TRP A 94 12.54 2.34 0.51
N PHE A 95 11.51 3.04 0.05
CA PHE A 95 11.36 3.43 -1.36
C PHE A 95 11.09 4.91 -1.59
N HIS A 96 11.14 5.75 -0.55
CA HIS A 96 10.80 7.18 -0.68
C HIS A 96 11.54 7.88 -1.84
N ASN A 97 12.83 7.58 -2.00
CA ASN A 97 13.68 8.20 -3.00
C ASN A 97 13.69 7.46 -4.35
N ASP A 98 12.98 6.36 -4.46
CA ASP A 98 12.88 5.62 -5.71
C ASP A 98 11.96 6.39 -6.68
N GLY A 99 12.42 6.60 -7.92
CA GLY A 99 11.70 7.39 -8.93
C GLY A 99 10.40 6.75 -9.43
N TRP A 100 10.18 5.48 -9.13
CA TRP A 100 8.95 4.78 -9.51
C TRP A 100 7.81 5.00 -8.49
N LEU A 101 8.14 5.35 -7.23
CA LEU A 101 7.16 5.57 -6.17
C LEU A 101 6.58 6.98 -6.28
N ASP A 102 5.33 7.11 -6.67
CA ASP A 102 4.68 8.41 -6.85
C ASP A 102 4.16 8.98 -5.54
N PHE A 103 3.69 8.14 -4.63
CA PHE A 103 3.21 8.52 -3.30
C PHE A 103 3.54 7.46 -2.25
N ASN A 104 3.64 7.87 -1.00
CA ASN A 104 3.88 6.96 0.12
C ASN A 104 2.58 6.23 0.49
N GLY A 105 2.64 4.91 0.55
CA GLY A 105 1.57 4.09 1.09
C GLY A 105 1.84 3.77 2.57
N ARG A 106 0.82 3.91 3.39
CA ARG A 106 0.86 3.57 4.81
C ARG A 106 -0.16 2.49 5.12
N GLN A 107 0.19 1.58 6.04
CA GLN A 107 -0.75 0.70 6.71
C GLN A 107 -0.73 1.00 8.21
N SER A 108 -1.79 1.61 8.73
CA SER A 108 -1.91 1.87 10.16
C SER A 108 -2.34 0.64 10.95
N CYS A 109 -2.75 -0.39 10.25
CA CYS A 109 -3.31 -1.63 10.78
C CYS A 109 -4.78 -1.52 11.21
N HIS A 110 -5.49 -2.64 11.07
CA HIS A 110 -6.95 -2.71 11.23
C HIS A 110 -7.40 -3.28 12.58
N ASN A 111 -6.46 -3.52 13.48
CA ASN A 111 -6.75 -4.16 14.76
C ASN A 111 -6.76 -3.19 15.95
N GLN A 112 -6.38 -1.94 15.80
CA GLN A 112 -6.34 -1.01 16.94
C GLN A 112 -7.28 0.18 16.79
N ARG A 113 -8.04 0.42 17.85
CA ARG A 113 -9.00 1.55 17.93
C ARG A 113 -8.31 2.91 17.89
N TYR A 114 -7.11 3.01 18.43
CA TYR A 114 -6.36 4.26 18.52
C TYR A 114 -4.98 4.12 17.86
N ASN A 115 -4.81 4.78 16.73
CA ASN A 115 -3.58 4.75 15.96
C ASN A 115 -2.93 6.14 15.91
N SER A 116 -1.60 6.17 16.06
CA SER A 116 -0.84 7.39 15.88
C SER A 116 -0.74 7.73 14.39
N ASN A 117 -1.18 8.94 14.03
CA ASN A 117 -1.02 9.46 12.67
C ASN A 117 0.31 10.21 12.47
N ARG A 118 1.25 10.12 13.43
CA ARG A 118 2.54 10.81 13.36
C ARG A 118 3.32 10.46 12.11
N GLN A 119 3.25 9.21 11.65
CA GLN A 119 3.92 8.77 10.43
C GLN A 119 3.45 9.55 9.18
N ILE A 120 2.19 10.00 9.14
CA ILE A 120 1.69 10.84 8.05
C ILE A 120 2.43 12.17 8.03
N LEU A 121 2.59 12.82 9.20
CA LEU A 121 3.35 14.06 9.32
C LEU A 121 4.83 13.88 9.01
N ASP A 122 5.42 12.79 9.48
CA ASP A 122 6.83 12.48 9.26
C ASP A 122 7.11 12.28 7.77
N ASP A 123 6.23 11.57 7.06
CA ASP A 123 6.34 11.37 5.62
C ASP A 123 6.07 12.66 4.82
N PHE A 124 5.11 13.47 5.25
CA PHE A 124 4.82 14.75 4.61
C PHE A 124 6.01 15.73 4.68
N ARG A 125 6.82 15.63 5.72
CA ARG A 125 8.03 16.47 5.93
C ARG A 125 9.27 15.99 5.19
N ARG A 126 9.21 14.85 4.53
CA ARG A 126 10.35 14.31 3.76
C ARG A 126 10.64 15.15 2.52
N THR A 127 11.87 15.08 2.08
CA THR A 127 12.33 15.71 0.83
C THR A 127 12.81 14.61 -0.14
N PRO A 128 12.35 14.60 -1.40
CA PRO A 128 11.28 15.43 -1.94
C PRO A 128 9.93 15.15 -1.27
N THR A 129 9.06 16.16 -1.15
CA THR A 129 7.71 15.93 -0.63
C THR A 129 6.92 15.05 -1.59
N LYS A 130 6.33 13.97 -1.07
CA LYS A 130 5.41 13.10 -1.82
C LYS A 130 4.07 13.03 -1.08
N PRO A 131 2.95 12.89 -1.79
CA PRO A 131 1.68 12.57 -1.15
C PRO A 131 1.81 11.29 -0.32
N ILE A 132 0.98 11.17 0.70
CA ILE A 132 0.85 9.94 1.49
C ILE A 132 -0.60 9.50 1.49
N MET A 133 -0.86 8.20 1.40
CA MET A 133 -2.20 7.63 1.44
C MET A 133 -2.26 6.50 2.48
N GLU A 134 -3.31 6.52 3.28
CA GLU A 134 -3.63 5.41 4.20
C GLU A 134 -4.28 4.28 3.39
N LEU A 135 -3.54 3.20 3.20
CA LEU A 135 -3.94 2.07 2.35
C LEU A 135 -4.70 0.98 3.11
N GLU A 136 -4.44 0.86 4.41
CA GLU A 136 -5.10 -0.15 5.26
C GLU A 136 -5.25 0.38 6.69
N PRO A 137 -6.32 1.18 6.92
CA PRO A 137 -6.67 1.70 8.25
C PRO A 137 -7.44 0.67 9.08
N LEU A 138 -7.97 1.11 10.20
CA LEU A 138 -8.94 0.33 10.97
C LEU A 138 -10.15 -0.02 10.11
N TYR A 139 -10.44 -1.32 9.99
CA TYR A 139 -11.63 -1.81 9.29
C TYR A 139 -12.86 -1.80 10.21
N GLU A 140 -14.02 -1.65 9.62
CA GLU A 140 -15.29 -1.76 10.32
C GLU A 140 -15.57 -3.23 10.67
N ASP A 141 -16.13 -3.46 11.86
CA ASP A 141 -16.46 -4.78 12.40
C ASP A 141 -15.25 -5.73 12.56
N HIS A 142 -14.03 -5.21 12.56
CA HIS A 142 -12.83 -6.00 12.74
C HIS A 142 -12.58 -6.29 14.23
N PRO A 143 -12.19 -7.53 14.62
CA PRO A 143 -11.79 -7.86 15.98
C PRO A 143 -10.63 -6.97 16.46
N LEU A 144 -10.86 -6.20 17.52
CA LEU A 144 -9.79 -5.37 18.11
C LEU A 144 -8.73 -6.24 18.75
N GLU A 145 -7.47 -5.89 18.57
CA GLU A 145 -6.29 -6.64 19.02
C GLU A 145 -6.32 -8.13 18.62
N PHE A 146 -7.13 -8.51 17.63
CA PHE A 146 -7.45 -9.90 17.25
C PHE A 146 -8.03 -10.74 18.40
N ARG A 147 -8.67 -10.08 19.37
CA ARG A 147 -9.26 -10.70 20.56
C ARG A 147 -10.74 -10.28 20.72
N PRO A 148 -11.63 -10.80 19.88
CA PRO A 148 -13.02 -10.35 19.85
C PRO A 148 -13.77 -10.52 21.18
N ASP A 149 -13.45 -11.57 21.93
CA ASP A 149 -14.09 -11.86 23.21
C ASP A 149 -13.64 -10.92 24.34
N GLU A 150 -12.46 -10.34 24.24
CA GLU A 150 -11.89 -9.44 25.26
C GLU A 150 -12.09 -7.96 24.90
N ASP A 151 -11.74 -7.60 23.68
CA ASP A 151 -11.67 -6.21 23.22
C ASP A 151 -12.84 -5.80 22.30
N GLY A 152 -13.66 -6.79 21.88
CA GLY A 152 -14.79 -6.56 20.97
C GLY A 152 -14.36 -6.22 19.56
N HIS A 153 -15.22 -5.51 18.84
CA HIS A 153 -15.02 -5.12 17.45
C HIS A 153 -15.00 -3.60 17.29
N SER A 154 -14.33 -3.13 16.26
CA SER A 154 -14.43 -1.75 15.82
C SER A 154 -15.82 -1.45 15.29
N ASN A 155 -16.27 -0.23 15.47
CA ASN A 155 -17.57 0.22 15.00
C ASN A 155 -17.46 1.41 14.03
N ALA A 156 -18.57 1.82 13.44
CA ALA A 156 -18.62 2.92 12.48
C ALA A 156 -18.01 4.25 13.02
N TRP A 157 -18.11 4.50 14.33
CA TRP A 157 -17.47 5.67 14.94
C TRP A 157 -15.95 5.57 14.95
N ASP A 158 -15.42 4.42 15.32
CA ASP A 158 -13.97 4.18 15.35
C ASP A 158 -13.35 4.36 13.95
N VAL A 159 -14.01 3.78 12.94
CA VAL A 159 -13.58 3.91 11.53
C VAL A 159 -13.66 5.36 11.06
N ARG A 160 -14.81 6.01 11.26
CA ARG A 160 -14.99 7.42 10.88
C ARG A 160 -13.92 8.31 11.49
N ARG A 161 -13.66 8.16 12.78
CA ARG A 161 -12.61 8.91 13.48
C ARG A 161 -11.23 8.68 12.85
N THR A 162 -10.88 7.43 12.57
CA THR A 162 -9.59 7.07 11.95
C THR A 162 -9.43 7.71 10.57
N LEU A 163 -10.48 7.68 9.74
CA LEU A 163 -10.47 8.28 8.41
C LEU A 163 -10.31 9.82 8.50
N TYR A 164 -11.09 10.49 9.35
CA TYR A 164 -10.95 11.95 9.55
C TYR A 164 -9.57 12.34 10.07
N TRP A 165 -9.05 11.59 11.04
CA TRP A 165 -7.72 11.88 11.57
C TRP A 165 -6.64 11.72 10.50
N SER A 166 -6.70 10.67 9.69
CA SER A 166 -5.74 10.49 8.59
C SER A 166 -5.74 11.70 7.65
N VAL A 167 -6.90 12.16 7.23
CA VAL A 167 -7.03 13.33 6.34
C VAL A 167 -6.54 14.62 7.02
N PHE A 168 -6.94 14.87 8.26
CA PHE A 168 -6.52 16.10 8.99
C PHE A 168 -5.02 16.12 9.32
N TYR A 169 -4.36 14.96 9.38
CA TYR A 169 -2.92 14.87 9.49
C TYR A 169 -2.18 15.03 8.15
N GLY A 170 -2.90 15.16 7.04
CA GLY A 170 -2.34 15.47 5.73
C GLY A 170 -2.29 14.28 4.74
N SER A 171 -3.00 13.19 5.04
CA SER A 171 -3.14 12.12 4.05
C SER A 171 -3.92 12.61 2.83
N ALA A 172 -3.42 12.32 1.64
CA ALA A 172 -4.08 12.63 0.37
C ALA A 172 -5.31 11.76 0.09
N GLY A 173 -5.44 10.66 0.82
CA GLY A 173 -6.57 9.74 0.71
C GLY A 173 -6.52 8.65 1.77
N VAL A 174 -7.63 7.97 1.90
CA VAL A 174 -7.82 6.85 2.83
C VAL A 174 -8.65 5.77 2.15
N THR A 175 -8.42 4.52 2.54
CA THR A 175 -9.25 3.40 2.12
C THR A 175 -10.28 3.08 3.20
N TYR A 176 -11.31 2.35 2.83
CA TYR A 176 -12.28 1.77 3.73
C TYR A 176 -12.24 0.26 3.61
N GLY A 177 -12.35 -0.44 4.72
CA GLY A 177 -12.50 -1.88 4.77
C GLY A 177 -13.55 -2.30 5.80
N HIS A 178 -14.14 -3.45 5.58
CA HIS A 178 -15.07 -4.13 6.46
C HIS A 178 -14.62 -5.56 6.63
N HIS A 179 -14.71 -6.11 7.87
CA HIS A 179 -14.31 -7.49 8.17
C HIS A 179 -15.39 -8.50 7.80
#